data_a583ef022d8af7e841286871292df604
#
_entry.id   a583ef022d8af7e841286871292df604
#
_cell.length_a   1.000
_cell.length_b   1.000
_cell.length_c   1.000
_cell.angle_alpha   90.00
_cell.angle_beta   90.00
_cell.angle_gamma   90.00
#
_symmetry.space_group_name_H-M   'P 1'
#
loop_
_entity.id
_entity.type
_entity.pdbx_description
1 polymer ?
#
loop_
_entity_poly.entity_id
_entity_poly.type
_entity_poly.pdbx_seq_one_letter_code
_entity_poly.pdbx_strand_id
1 'polypeptide(L)'
;LTYCDEANVRRLLGPVLLLFAVGFASGRGPAAGQEPEATREFEIRNDRAYVGGHPVKLWGLRCGNALHSTAITERHLRNLDNMAAHGINLIGVYIQGSNAGWPDADAALNGFTRAGKLKPEVARRLEELIRAADQRGMVVMVGLFTPRKDQAFYDETAIRAAVEDAGRFLAERRLRNVFVDIMHEYNHPERIDHPIFREPDGAAKKAKLAQWFKAVAPGIEVGVCPTAHTDTADTFPGMDVRLIQKDMPIPAAGFVVNVETLRQDPYQNDGVFNKSAREFVLADCARYAAAPNAAMLFHAGFIQGITGASGSAPHAEMGGYGTGPNDRGVRFYYEWVRDHVGRWEYPHHVPVNIKPNAKP
;
A
#
# COMPACT_ATOMS: atom_id res chain seq x y z
N LEU A 1 10.32 -6.73 66.34
CA LEU A 1 10.72 -7.82 67.24
C LEU A 1 10.96 -9.07 66.41
N THR A 2 12.21 -9.39 66.37
CA THR A 2 13.11 -10.53 66.58
C THR A 2 13.17 -11.48 65.39
N TYR A 3 14.25 -11.46 64.69
CA TYR A 3 15.56 -12.17 64.77
C TYR A 3 15.46 -13.70 64.88
N CYS A 4 16.15 -14.35 63.99
CA CYS A 4 17.00 -15.54 63.98
C CYS A 4 16.78 -16.33 62.70
N ASP A 5 17.71 -16.88 62.03
CA ASP A 5 19.16 -16.99 61.95
C ASP A 5 19.42 -18.19 61.04
N GLU A 6 20.57 -18.20 60.44
CA GLU A 6 21.17 -19.07 59.46
C GLU A 6 21.06 -20.59 59.67
N ALA A 7 21.10 -21.33 58.54
CA ALA A 7 22.15 -22.34 58.33
C ALA A 7 22.08 -23.04 56.97
N ASN A 8 23.13 -22.86 56.23
CA ASN A 8 23.84 -23.77 55.31
C ASN A 8 23.18 -25.10 54.85
N VAL A 9 23.01 -25.29 53.56
CA VAL A 9 23.44 -26.52 52.85
C VAL A 9 23.93 -26.16 51.44
N ARG A 10 25.25 -26.22 51.26
CA ARG A 10 25.91 -26.31 49.92
C ARG A 10 25.64 -27.69 49.36
N ARG A 11 25.13 -27.78 48.18
CA ARG A 11 25.40 -28.89 47.24
C ARG A 11 25.52 -28.39 45.81
N LEU A 12 26.66 -28.68 45.27
CA LEU A 12 27.18 -28.62 43.93
C LEU A 12 26.17 -29.13 42.88
N LEU A 13 25.85 -28.28 41.90
CA LEU A 13 25.51 -28.74 40.58
C LEU A 13 26.09 -27.70 39.60
N GLY A 14 27.03 -28.17 38.78
CA GLY A 14 27.74 -27.32 37.80
C GLY A 14 26.83 -26.83 36.68
N PRO A 15 27.12 -25.70 36.04
CA PRO A 15 26.37 -25.21 34.93
C PRO A 15 26.73 -26.02 33.67
N VAL A 16 25.75 -26.72 33.13
CA VAL A 16 25.81 -27.22 31.74
C VAL A 16 25.53 -26.01 30.86
N LEU A 17 26.62 -25.45 30.30
CA LEU A 17 26.54 -24.44 29.23
C LEU A 17 26.04 -25.13 27.95
N LEU A 18 24.77 -25.06 27.65
CA LEU A 18 24.27 -25.34 26.31
C LEU A 18 24.56 -24.09 25.46
N LEU A 19 25.63 -24.15 24.69
CA LEU A 19 25.91 -23.23 23.60
C LEU A 19 24.89 -23.47 22.49
N PHE A 20 23.81 -22.70 22.47
CA PHE A 20 23.03 -22.53 21.28
C PHE A 20 23.82 -21.63 20.32
N ALA A 21 24.47 -22.24 19.35
CA ALA A 21 25.00 -21.53 18.20
C ALA A 21 23.81 -21.02 17.37
N VAL A 22 23.36 -19.81 17.66
CA VAL A 22 22.48 -19.06 16.77
C VAL A 22 23.35 -18.68 15.58
N GLY A 23 23.25 -19.46 14.51
CA GLY A 23 23.82 -19.12 13.22
C GLY A 23 23.17 -17.84 12.71
N PHE A 24 23.77 -16.69 12.97
CA PHE A 24 23.50 -15.49 12.21
C PHE A 24 23.92 -15.78 10.78
N ALA A 25 22.95 -16.09 9.91
CA ALA A 25 23.16 -15.98 8.49
C ALA A 25 23.46 -14.49 8.23
N SER A 26 24.75 -14.15 8.19
CA SER A 26 25.23 -12.88 7.71
C SER A 26 24.77 -12.77 6.25
N GLY A 27 23.64 -12.06 6.02
CA GLY A 27 23.24 -11.66 4.70
C GLY A 27 24.39 -10.87 4.08
N ARG A 28 25.17 -11.53 3.22
CA ARG A 28 26.12 -10.84 2.36
C ARG A 28 25.32 -9.87 1.52
N GLY A 29 25.46 -8.59 1.77
CA GLY A 29 25.04 -7.58 0.83
C GLY A 29 25.67 -7.89 -0.54
N PRO A 30 25.02 -7.51 -1.65
CA PRO A 30 25.55 -7.77 -2.98
C PRO A 30 26.98 -7.27 -3.07
N ALA A 31 27.84 -8.09 -3.65
CA ALA A 31 29.24 -7.73 -3.89
C ALA A 31 29.27 -6.45 -4.73
N ALA A 32 30.17 -5.53 -4.44
CA ALA A 32 30.33 -4.29 -5.18
C ALA A 32 30.53 -4.60 -6.68
N GLY A 33 29.54 -4.23 -7.50
CA GLY A 33 29.56 -4.45 -8.96
C GLY A 33 28.47 -5.35 -9.53
N GLN A 34 27.66 -6.02 -8.71
CA GLN A 34 26.55 -6.84 -9.21
C GLN A 34 25.26 -5.99 -9.25
N GLU A 35 24.68 -5.86 -10.45
CA GLU A 35 23.36 -5.21 -10.58
C GLU A 35 22.32 -5.93 -9.72
N PRO A 36 21.43 -5.20 -9.06
CA PRO A 36 20.36 -5.82 -8.29
C PRO A 36 19.47 -6.66 -9.20
N GLU A 37 19.04 -7.82 -8.73
CA GLU A 37 18.09 -8.67 -9.45
C GLU A 37 16.79 -7.89 -9.71
N ALA A 38 16.29 -8.00 -10.94
CA ALA A 38 15.03 -7.36 -11.30
C ALA A 38 13.86 -8.09 -10.68
N THR A 39 12.88 -7.34 -10.16
CA THR A 39 11.59 -7.92 -9.78
C THR A 39 10.76 -8.22 -11.04
N ARG A 40 9.66 -8.99 -10.88
CA ARG A 40 8.72 -9.27 -11.97
C ARG A 40 8.15 -7.98 -12.53
N GLU A 41 7.97 -7.95 -13.83
CA GLU A 41 7.41 -6.77 -14.48
C GLU A 41 5.89 -6.74 -14.33
N PHE A 42 5.36 -5.59 -13.90
CA PHE A 42 3.95 -5.25 -14.01
C PHE A 42 3.70 -4.58 -15.36
N GLU A 43 2.69 -5.01 -16.08
CA GLU A 43 2.33 -4.47 -17.38
C GLU A 43 0.81 -4.40 -17.54
N ILE A 44 0.37 -3.50 -18.41
CA ILE A 44 -1.03 -3.41 -18.84
C ILE A 44 -1.11 -3.80 -20.32
N ARG A 45 -1.91 -4.81 -20.62
CA ARG A 45 -2.17 -5.26 -22.00
C ARG A 45 -3.66 -5.47 -22.20
N ASN A 46 -4.24 -4.82 -23.22
CA ASN A 46 -5.67 -4.92 -23.51
C ASN A 46 -6.54 -4.67 -22.28
N ASP A 47 -6.26 -3.58 -21.56
CA ASP A 47 -6.97 -3.15 -20.37
C ASP A 47 -6.92 -4.15 -19.18
N ARG A 48 -5.92 -5.02 -19.15
CA ARG A 48 -5.73 -6.02 -18.08
C ARG A 48 -4.33 -5.97 -17.50
N ALA A 49 -4.24 -6.26 -16.21
CA ALA A 49 -2.98 -6.37 -15.49
C ALA A 49 -2.27 -7.70 -15.79
N TYR A 50 -0.94 -7.59 -15.95
CA TYR A 50 -0.03 -8.73 -16.07
C TYR A 50 1.12 -8.56 -15.08
N VAL A 51 1.61 -9.68 -14.56
CA VAL A 51 2.81 -9.74 -13.69
C VAL A 51 3.70 -10.83 -14.22
N GLY A 52 4.95 -10.50 -14.59
CA GLY A 52 5.88 -11.47 -15.17
C GLY A 52 5.32 -12.18 -16.40
N GLY A 53 4.52 -11.49 -17.20
CA GLY A 53 3.87 -12.02 -18.40
C GLY A 53 2.58 -12.80 -18.18
N HIS A 54 2.14 -13.03 -16.94
CA HIS A 54 0.91 -13.74 -16.61
C HIS A 54 -0.25 -12.77 -16.32
N PRO A 55 -1.45 -12.98 -16.87
CA PRO A 55 -2.62 -12.16 -16.55
C PRO A 55 -3.04 -12.37 -15.10
N VAL A 56 -3.31 -11.27 -14.40
CA VAL A 56 -3.68 -11.29 -12.98
C VAL A 56 -4.91 -10.43 -12.72
N LYS A 57 -5.73 -10.81 -11.75
CA LYS A 57 -6.76 -9.95 -11.16
C LYS A 57 -6.24 -9.42 -9.84
N LEU A 58 -6.20 -8.09 -9.69
CA LEU A 58 -5.63 -7.46 -8.51
C LEU A 58 -6.70 -7.14 -7.46
N TRP A 59 -6.38 -7.51 -6.21
CA TRP A 59 -7.14 -7.20 -5.00
C TRP A 59 -6.19 -6.64 -3.96
N GLY A 60 -6.50 -5.49 -3.39
CA GLY A 60 -5.50 -4.80 -2.61
C GLY A 60 -5.96 -4.11 -1.35
N LEU A 61 -4.94 -3.62 -0.64
CA LEU A 61 -5.05 -2.77 0.54
C LEU A 61 -4.26 -1.49 0.34
N ARG A 62 -4.86 -0.36 0.69
CA ARG A 62 -4.14 0.91 0.76
C ARG A 62 -3.43 1.04 2.09
N CYS A 63 -2.13 0.75 2.11
CA CYS A 63 -1.24 0.82 3.26
C CYS A 63 -0.42 2.12 3.25
N GLY A 64 -1.09 3.25 3.11
CA GLY A 64 -0.49 4.54 2.75
C GLY A 64 0.69 5.00 3.61
N ASN A 65 0.75 4.60 4.88
CA ASN A 65 1.83 4.97 5.80
C ASN A 65 2.80 3.82 6.10
N ALA A 66 2.81 2.77 5.28
CA ALA A 66 3.68 1.61 5.47
C ALA A 66 5.18 1.95 5.50
N LEU A 67 5.55 3.09 4.91
CA LEU A 67 6.94 3.56 4.84
C LEU A 67 7.34 4.51 5.98
N HIS A 68 6.45 4.78 6.95
CA HIS A 68 6.68 5.79 7.98
C HIS A 68 7.87 5.48 8.89
N SER A 69 7.99 4.25 9.35
CA SER A 69 9.09 3.80 10.20
C SER A 69 9.43 2.35 9.92
N THR A 70 10.62 1.93 10.34
CA THR A 70 11.05 0.52 10.23
C THR A 70 10.06 -0.43 10.90
N ALA A 71 9.59 -0.10 12.12
CA ALA A 71 8.64 -0.94 12.84
C ALA A 71 7.29 -1.10 12.10
N ILE A 72 6.81 -0.03 11.44
CA ILE A 72 5.58 -0.08 10.65
C ILE A 72 5.81 -0.88 9.37
N THR A 73 6.92 -0.66 8.66
CA THR A 73 7.27 -1.44 7.47
C THR A 73 7.37 -2.93 7.79
N GLU A 74 8.09 -3.32 8.84
CA GLU A 74 8.21 -4.71 9.29
C GLU A 74 6.84 -5.34 9.62
N ARG A 75 5.91 -4.58 10.18
CA ARG A 75 4.54 -5.06 10.41
C ARG A 75 3.84 -5.41 9.09
N HIS A 76 3.98 -4.56 8.08
CA HIS A 76 3.42 -4.84 6.75
C HIS A 76 4.09 -6.06 6.12
N LEU A 77 5.42 -6.16 6.22
CA LEU A 77 6.17 -7.31 5.72
C LEU A 77 5.70 -8.64 6.34
N ARG A 78 5.52 -8.68 7.66
CA ARG A 78 4.99 -9.88 8.35
C ARG A 78 3.57 -10.26 7.94
N ASN A 79 2.81 -9.30 7.42
CA ASN A 79 1.42 -9.54 7.01
C ASN A 79 1.26 -10.02 5.57
N LEU A 80 2.30 -9.97 4.73
CA LEU A 80 2.20 -10.32 3.32
C LEU A 80 1.69 -11.75 3.08
N ASP A 81 2.11 -12.71 3.91
CA ASP A 81 1.63 -14.09 3.80
C ASP A 81 0.15 -14.23 4.17
N ASN A 82 -0.29 -13.48 5.18
CA ASN A 82 -1.71 -13.41 5.53
C ASN A 82 -2.54 -12.75 4.43
N MET A 83 -2.02 -11.71 3.78
CA MET A 83 -2.64 -11.10 2.60
C MET A 83 -2.81 -12.13 1.48
N ALA A 84 -1.72 -12.83 1.11
CA ALA A 84 -1.75 -13.86 0.07
C ALA A 84 -2.74 -14.98 0.40
N ALA A 85 -2.74 -15.48 1.63
CA ALA A 85 -3.67 -16.50 2.10
C ALA A 85 -5.14 -16.10 1.96
N HIS A 86 -5.42 -14.80 1.86
CA HIS A 86 -6.76 -14.25 1.66
C HIS A 86 -6.99 -13.65 0.26
N GLY A 87 -6.12 -13.94 -0.70
CA GLY A 87 -6.31 -13.50 -2.09
C GLY A 87 -5.88 -12.06 -2.38
N ILE A 88 -5.27 -11.37 -1.41
CA ILE A 88 -4.80 -10.00 -1.59
C ILE A 88 -3.40 -10.03 -2.22
N ASN A 89 -3.24 -9.35 -3.34
CA ASN A 89 -2.02 -9.36 -4.16
C ASN A 89 -1.60 -7.97 -4.67
N LEU A 90 -2.20 -6.91 -4.12
CA LEU A 90 -1.87 -5.52 -4.43
C LEU A 90 -1.74 -4.71 -3.13
N ILE A 91 -0.71 -3.89 -3.01
CA ILE A 91 -0.47 -3.02 -1.86
C ILE A 91 -0.26 -1.60 -2.36
N GLY A 92 -1.02 -0.65 -1.84
CA GLY A 92 -0.80 0.78 -2.11
C GLY A 92 -0.02 1.43 -0.98
N VAL A 93 1.13 2.04 -1.28
CA VAL A 93 1.95 2.80 -0.33
C VAL A 93 2.25 4.18 -0.88
N TYR A 94 2.44 5.17 0.00
CA TYR A 94 2.75 6.54 -0.41
C TYR A 94 4.07 7.02 0.18
N ILE A 95 4.93 7.60 -0.66
CA ILE A 95 6.22 8.16 -0.23
C ILE A 95 6.00 9.33 0.73
N GLN A 96 5.01 10.18 0.44
CA GLN A 96 4.61 11.24 1.37
C GLN A 96 3.70 10.75 2.51
N GLY A 97 3.34 9.47 2.53
CA GLY A 97 2.33 8.94 3.43
C GLY A 97 0.91 9.34 3.04
N SER A 98 -0.04 9.00 3.89
CA SER A 98 -1.45 9.32 3.74
C SER A 98 -1.94 10.08 4.95
N ASN A 99 -2.80 11.06 4.74
CA ASN A 99 -3.40 11.83 5.84
C ASN A 99 -4.38 10.99 6.67
N ALA A 100 -4.97 9.99 6.05
CA ALA A 100 -5.82 8.96 6.68
C ALA A 100 -6.89 9.47 7.65
N GLY A 101 -7.24 10.75 7.59
CA GLY A 101 -8.15 11.38 8.54
C GLY A 101 -7.55 11.67 9.92
N TRP A 102 -6.26 11.45 10.12
CA TRP A 102 -5.58 11.69 11.39
C TRP A 102 -4.81 13.01 11.35
N PRO A 103 -5.14 14.00 12.18
CA PRO A 103 -4.47 15.29 12.18
C PRO A 103 -2.95 15.19 12.37
N ASP A 104 -2.52 14.29 13.25
CA ASP A 104 -1.11 14.15 13.60
C ASP A 104 -0.27 13.42 12.53
N ALA A 105 -0.90 12.77 11.58
CA ALA A 105 -0.22 12.11 10.48
C ALA A 105 0.36 13.08 9.45
N ASP A 106 -0.20 14.28 9.38
CA ASP A 106 0.11 15.21 8.30
C ASP A 106 1.53 15.77 8.36
N ALA A 107 2.03 16.07 9.55
CA ALA A 107 3.30 16.75 9.72
C ALA A 107 4.51 15.82 9.65
N ALA A 108 4.38 14.57 10.12
CA ALA A 108 5.50 13.66 10.33
C ALA A 108 5.89 12.81 9.13
N LEU A 109 4.98 12.69 8.13
CA LEU A 109 5.13 11.72 7.07
C LEU A 109 5.42 12.37 5.75
N ASN A 110 6.66 12.56 5.43
CA ASN A 110 7.09 12.96 4.10
C ASN A 110 8.42 12.27 3.75
N GLY A 111 8.39 11.38 2.78
CA GLY A 111 9.58 10.66 2.32
C GLY A 111 10.50 11.47 1.42
N PHE A 112 10.12 12.69 1.05
CA PHE A 112 10.98 13.61 0.30
C PHE A 112 11.54 14.71 1.19
N THR A 113 12.71 15.22 0.81
CA THR A 113 13.22 16.49 1.32
C THR A 113 12.49 17.66 0.65
N ARG A 114 12.64 18.88 1.18
CA ARG A 114 12.05 20.08 0.56
C ARG A 114 12.55 20.37 -0.86
N ALA A 115 13.77 19.88 -1.19
CA ALA A 115 14.37 20.00 -2.51
C ALA A 115 13.99 18.82 -3.45
N GLY A 116 13.07 17.94 -3.06
CA GLY A 116 12.59 16.84 -3.89
C GLY A 116 13.48 15.61 -3.93
N LYS A 117 14.37 15.42 -2.96
CA LYS A 117 15.16 14.18 -2.87
C LYS A 117 14.44 13.13 -2.05
N LEU A 118 14.37 11.91 -2.56
CA LEU A 118 13.89 10.76 -1.81
C LEU A 118 14.83 10.47 -0.64
N LYS A 119 14.27 10.42 0.57
CA LYS A 119 15.05 10.17 1.78
C LYS A 119 15.57 8.74 1.80
N PRO A 120 16.87 8.51 2.10
CA PRO A 120 17.48 7.18 2.01
C PRO A 120 16.79 6.12 2.85
N GLU A 121 16.31 6.47 4.04
CA GLU A 121 15.60 5.55 4.92
C GLU A 121 14.23 5.15 4.39
N VAL A 122 13.56 6.03 3.65
CA VAL A 122 12.29 5.73 2.97
C VAL A 122 12.54 4.88 1.74
N ALA A 123 13.56 5.23 0.94
CA ALA A 123 13.99 4.46 -0.22
C ALA A 123 14.29 2.99 0.15
N ARG A 124 15.06 2.79 1.22
CA ARG A 124 15.37 1.45 1.72
C ARG A 124 14.11 0.66 2.09
N ARG A 125 13.20 1.25 2.86
CA ARG A 125 11.94 0.60 3.26
C ARG A 125 11.03 0.31 2.07
N LEU A 126 10.99 1.21 1.08
CA LEU A 126 10.24 1.02 -0.15
C LEU A 126 10.79 -0.16 -0.96
N GLU A 127 12.11 -0.23 -1.15
CA GLU A 127 12.76 -1.35 -1.84
C GLU A 127 12.47 -2.68 -1.13
N GLU A 128 12.63 -2.73 0.18
CA GLU A 128 12.39 -3.91 1.00
C GLU A 128 10.94 -4.42 0.84
N LEU A 129 9.97 -3.50 0.88
CA LEU A 129 8.55 -3.86 0.71
C LEU A 129 8.26 -4.36 -0.70
N ILE A 130 8.77 -3.68 -1.74
CA ILE A 130 8.54 -4.07 -3.15
C ILE A 130 9.14 -5.45 -3.42
N ARG A 131 10.36 -5.72 -2.96
CA ARG A 131 10.99 -7.04 -3.15
C ARG A 131 10.29 -8.14 -2.38
N ALA A 132 9.86 -7.88 -1.15
CA ALA A 132 9.10 -8.85 -0.37
C ALA A 132 7.72 -9.15 -0.98
N ALA A 133 7.07 -8.15 -1.56
CA ALA A 133 5.85 -8.32 -2.35
C ALA A 133 6.12 -9.15 -3.61
N ASP A 134 7.21 -8.86 -4.33
CA ASP A 134 7.60 -9.62 -5.53
C ASP A 134 7.83 -11.09 -5.25
N GLN A 135 8.47 -11.45 -4.14
CA GLN A 135 8.66 -12.85 -3.75
C GLN A 135 7.35 -13.66 -3.74
N ARG A 136 6.23 -12.98 -3.57
CA ARG A 136 4.86 -13.54 -3.58
C ARG A 136 4.11 -13.26 -4.88
N GLY A 137 4.76 -12.65 -5.88
CA GLY A 137 4.10 -12.25 -7.12
C GLY A 137 3.06 -11.16 -6.94
N MET A 138 3.19 -10.33 -5.88
CA MET A 138 2.32 -9.20 -5.60
C MET A 138 2.81 -7.94 -6.30
N VAL A 139 1.89 -7.01 -6.54
CA VAL A 139 2.14 -5.69 -7.11
C VAL A 139 2.11 -4.62 -6.02
N VAL A 140 2.93 -3.59 -6.18
CA VAL A 140 2.91 -2.42 -5.30
C VAL A 140 2.54 -1.17 -6.09
N MET A 141 1.46 -0.50 -5.70
CA MET A 141 1.19 0.87 -6.14
C MET A 141 2.03 1.83 -5.29
N VAL A 142 2.87 2.61 -5.94
CA VAL A 142 3.70 3.62 -5.28
C VAL A 142 3.11 5.01 -5.51
N GLY A 143 2.49 5.58 -4.50
CA GLY A 143 2.05 6.97 -4.53
C GLY A 143 3.21 7.91 -4.23
N LEU A 144 3.38 8.94 -5.06
CA LEU A 144 4.43 9.95 -4.83
C LEU A 144 3.92 11.05 -3.92
N PHE A 145 2.85 11.74 -4.34
CA PHE A 145 2.33 12.92 -3.65
C PHE A 145 0.92 12.72 -3.14
N THR A 146 0.61 13.41 -2.04
CA THR A 146 -0.72 13.44 -1.43
C THR A 146 -1.13 14.87 -1.10
N PRO A 147 -2.44 15.19 -1.10
CA PRO A 147 -2.91 16.53 -0.76
C PRO A 147 -2.45 16.95 0.65
N ARG A 148 -2.28 18.24 0.89
CA ARG A 148 -1.72 18.86 2.11
C ARG A 148 -0.24 18.58 2.38
N LYS A 149 0.50 18.03 1.41
CA LYS A 149 1.92 17.74 1.56
C LYS A 149 2.79 18.30 0.43
N ASP A 150 2.18 18.79 -0.63
CA ASP A 150 2.86 19.54 -1.68
C ASP A 150 3.52 20.81 -1.14
N GLN A 151 2.96 21.43 -0.10
CA GLN A 151 3.51 22.57 0.62
C GLN A 151 4.90 22.32 1.22
N ALA A 152 5.29 21.07 1.37
CA ALA A 152 6.61 20.71 1.87
C ALA A 152 7.74 20.97 0.86
N PHE A 153 7.42 21.16 -0.43
CA PHE A 153 8.41 21.45 -1.46
C PHE A 153 8.68 22.95 -1.57
N TYR A 154 9.89 23.31 -2.01
CA TYR A 154 10.23 24.71 -2.21
C TYR A 154 9.48 25.31 -3.40
N ASP A 155 9.42 24.59 -4.52
CA ASP A 155 8.88 25.08 -5.79
C ASP A 155 8.61 23.91 -6.77
N GLU A 156 8.21 24.24 -7.99
CA GLU A 156 7.98 23.27 -9.07
C GLU A 156 9.27 22.49 -9.45
N THR A 157 10.43 23.13 -9.31
CA THR A 157 11.72 22.47 -9.56
C THR A 157 11.97 21.33 -8.58
N ALA A 158 11.63 21.55 -7.31
CA ALA A 158 11.71 20.52 -6.28
C ALA A 158 10.68 19.39 -6.52
N ILE A 159 9.48 19.72 -6.97
CA ILE A 159 8.47 18.71 -7.34
C ILE A 159 8.95 17.86 -8.52
N ARG A 160 9.50 18.50 -9.56
CA ARG A 160 10.11 17.79 -10.68
C ARG A 160 11.24 16.89 -10.21
N ALA A 161 12.12 17.39 -9.36
CA ALA A 161 13.21 16.61 -8.78
C ALA A 161 12.70 15.39 -8.03
N ALA A 162 11.58 15.51 -7.29
CA ALA A 162 10.97 14.38 -6.57
C ALA A 162 10.39 13.32 -7.51
N VAL A 163 9.72 13.74 -8.58
CA VAL A 163 9.20 12.82 -9.60
C VAL A 163 10.34 12.04 -10.26
N GLU A 164 11.38 12.76 -10.70
CA GLU A 164 12.52 12.15 -11.37
C GLU A 164 13.36 11.28 -10.43
N ASP A 165 13.54 11.68 -9.17
CA ASP A 165 14.34 10.94 -8.19
C ASP A 165 13.66 9.63 -7.80
N ALA A 166 12.34 9.64 -7.60
CA ALA A 166 11.56 8.43 -7.36
C ALA A 166 11.59 7.49 -8.58
N GLY A 167 11.43 8.03 -9.79
CA GLY A 167 11.52 7.24 -11.02
C GLY A 167 12.91 6.61 -11.22
N ARG A 168 13.99 7.37 -11.07
CA ARG A 168 15.36 6.85 -11.13
C ARG A 168 15.59 5.75 -10.10
N PHE A 169 15.16 5.97 -8.86
CA PHE A 169 15.28 4.96 -7.80
C PHE A 169 14.63 3.64 -8.20
N LEU A 170 13.39 3.65 -8.68
CA LEU A 170 12.70 2.44 -9.10
C LEU A 170 13.40 1.77 -10.29
N ALA A 171 13.84 2.54 -11.27
CA ALA A 171 14.51 2.04 -12.46
C ALA A 171 15.89 1.45 -12.15
N GLU A 172 16.74 2.17 -11.43
CA GLU A 172 18.11 1.75 -11.07
C GLU A 172 18.11 0.51 -10.16
N ARG A 173 17.13 0.42 -9.26
CA ARG A 173 16.92 -0.75 -8.40
C ARG A 173 16.19 -1.89 -9.09
N ARG A 174 15.79 -1.70 -10.36
CA ARG A 174 15.06 -2.69 -11.18
C ARG A 174 13.78 -3.21 -10.50
N LEU A 175 13.06 -2.30 -9.84
CA LEU A 175 11.81 -2.58 -9.15
C LEU A 175 10.64 -2.45 -10.12
N ARG A 176 10.20 -3.55 -10.72
CA ARG A 176 9.27 -3.54 -11.85
C ARG A 176 7.87 -4.04 -11.52
N ASN A 177 7.67 -4.71 -10.38
CA ASN A 177 6.33 -5.13 -9.92
C ASN A 177 5.56 -3.95 -9.33
N VAL A 178 5.62 -2.80 -9.99
CA VAL A 178 5.04 -1.55 -9.51
C VAL A 178 4.29 -0.81 -10.60
N PHE A 179 3.32 0.00 -10.20
CA PHE A 179 2.83 1.15 -10.95
C PHE A 179 2.75 2.36 -10.03
N VAL A 180 2.65 3.57 -10.59
CA VAL A 180 2.79 4.80 -9.82
C VAL A 180 1.53 5.65 -9.87
N ASP A 181 1.04 6.06 -8.69
CA ASP A 181 0.12 7.20 -8.51
C ASP A 181 0.95 8.46 -8.28
N ILE A 182 1.10 9.30 -9.31
CA ILE A 182 1.96 10.48 -9.21
C ILE A 182 1.38 11.48 -8.21
N MET A 183 0.07 11.71 -8.25
CA MET A 183 -0.59 12.62 -7.31
C MET A 183 -1.99 12.14 -6.97
N HIS A 184 -2.18 11.84 -5.70
CA HIS A 184 -3.50 11.53 -5.16
C HIS A 184 -4.31 12.80 -4.92
N GLU A 185 -5.58 12.80 -5.33
CA GLU A 185 -6.50 13.95 -5.23
C GLU A 185 -5.94 15.24 -5.86
N TYR A 186 -5.31 15.12 -7.02
CA TYR A 186 -4.57 16.20 -7.69
C TYR A 186 -5.38 17.49 -7.92
N ASN A 187 -6.68 17.43 -7.96
CA ASN A 187 -7.58 18.56 -8.17
C ASN A 187 -8.38 18.94 -6.92
N HIS A 188 -7.89 18.58 -5.73
CA HIS A 188 -8.55 18.97 -4.50
C HIS A 188 -8.48 20.50 -4.29
N PRO A 189 -9.64 21.19 -4.18
CA PRO A 189 -9.68 22.66 -4.26
C PRO A 189 -8.97 23.36 -3.11
N GLU A 190 -8.91 22.74 -1.93
CA GLU A 190 -8.44 23.36 -0.70
C GLU A 190 -7.14 22.80 -0.13
N ARG A 191 -6.59 21.75 -0.71
CA ARG A 191 -5.49 21.00 -0.09
C ARG A 191 -4.21 20.99 -0.91
N ILE A 192 -4.19 21.72 -2.00
CA ILE A 192 -3.09 21.78 -2.96
C ILE A 192 -2.71 23.21 -3.23
N ASP A 193 -1.43 23.53 -3.11
CA ASP A 193 -0.93 24.89 -3.26
C ASP A 193 -0.14 25.08 -4.56
N HIS A 194 0.68 24.10 -4.95
CA HIS A 194 1.54 24.26 -6.13
C HIS A 194 0.77 24.28 -7.45
N PRO A 195 1.00 25.29 -8.31
CA PRO A 195 0.29 25.46 -9.58
C PRO A 195 0.38 24.25 -10.53
N ILE A 196 1.45 23.45 -10.44
CA ILE A 196 1.62 22.26 -11.29
C ILE A 196 0.52 21.20 -11.06
N PHE A 197 -0.12 21.21 -9.88
CA PHE A 197 -1.20 20.28 -9.57
C PHE A 197 -2.58 20.91 -9.76
N ARG A 198 -2.68 22.24 -9.76
CA ARG A 198 -3.96 22.97 -9.77
C ARG A 198 -4.53 23.09 -11.19
N GLU A 199 -5.85 23.26 -11.26
CA GLU A 199 -6.56 23.79 -12.42
C GLU A 199 -6.27 25.33 -12.57
N PRO A 200 -6.41 25.93 -13.76
CA PRO A 200 -6.75 25.29 -15.04
C PRO A 200 -5.58 24.54 -15.68
N ASP A 201 -5.78 23.95 -16.85
CA ASP A 201 -4.80 23.19 -17.63
C ASP A 201 -4.33 21.89 -16.95
N GLY A 202 -5.17 21.36 -16.08
CA GLY A 202 -4.87 20.17 -15.30
C GLY A 202 -4.40 18.97 -16.12
N ALA A 203 -5.02 18.73 -17.29
CA ALA A 203 -4.63 17.63 -18.18
C ALA A 203 -3.19 17.80 -18.70
N ALA A 204 -2.81 19.00 -19.16
CA ALA A 204 -1.46 19.28 -19.65
C ALA A 204 -0.41 19.19 -18.53
N LYS A 205 -0.75 19.66 -17.33
CA LYS A 205 0.11 19.58 -16.15
C LYS A 205 0.35 18.14 -15.73
N LYS A 206 -0.66 17.29 -15.76
CA LYS A 206 -0.53 15.86 -15.44
C LYS A 206 0.29 15.12 -16.49
N ALA A 207 0.07 15.42 -17.78
CA ALA A 207 0.89 14.90 -18.85
C ALA A 207 2.38 15.29 -18.66
N LYS A 208 2.65 16.52 -18.21
CA LYS A 208 3.99 16.98 -17.86
C LYS A 208 4.62 16.19 -16.72
N LEU A 209 3.86 15.91 -15.66
CA LEU A 209 4.33 15.06 -14.53
C LEU A 209 4.66 13.64 -15.01
N ALA A 210 3.77 13.03 -15.80
CA ALA A 210 4.01 11.72 -16.39
C ALA A 210 5.25 11.72 -17.31
N GLN A 211 5.42 12.76 -18.12
CA GLN A 211 6.59 12.91 -18.98
C GLN A 211 7.90 12.97 -18.17
N TRP A 212 7.94 13.72 -17.07
CA TRP A 212 9.12 13.77 -16.19
C TRP A 212 9.44 12.39 -15.60
N PHE A 213 8.42 11.65 -15.18
CA PHE A 213 8.62 10.32 -14.64
C PHE A 213 9.10 9.33 -15.74
N LYS A 214 8.41 9.28 -16.87
CA LYS A 214 8.73 8.38 -18.00
C LYS A 214 10.10 8.66 -18.63
N ALA A 215 10.59 9.89 -18.53
CA ALA A 215 11.94 10.23 -19.02
C ALA A 215 13.05 9.46 -18.29
N VAL A 216 12.82 9.05 -17.06
CA VAL A 216 13.79 8.34 -16.21
C VAL A 216 13.39 6.89 -15.90
N ALA A 217 12.12 6.54 -16.05
CA ALA A 217 11.57 5.21 -15.79
C ALA A 217 10.52 4.82 -16.85
N PRO A 218 10.89 4.66 -18.12
CA PRO A 218 9.95 4.51 -19.24
C PRO A 218 9.11 3.21 -19.18
N GLY A 219 9.60 2.17 -18.49
CA GLY A 219 8.92 0.87 -18.38
C GLY A 219 8.02 0.74 -17.17
N ILE A 220 7.72 1.82 -16.44
CA ILE A 220 6.83 1.79 -15.27
C ILE A 220 5.55 2.53 -15.59
N GLU A 221 4.40 1.88 -15.36
CA GLU A 221 3.09 2.44 -15.64
C GLU A 221 2.71 3.53 -14.63
N VAL A 222 2.08 4.61 -15.11
CA VAL A 222 1.75 5.78 -14.29
C VAL A 222 0.27 6.16 -14.38
N GLY A 223 -0.25 6.71 -13.31
CA GLY A 223 -1.56 7.32 -13.22
C GLY A 223 -1.57 8.51 -12.27
N VAL A 224 -2.69 9.20 -12.22
CA VAL A 224 -3.01 10.22 -11.20
C VAL A 224 -4.45 9.99 -10.73
N CYS A 225 -4.69 10.21 -9.44
CA CYS A 225 -6.02 10.02 -8.88
C CYS A 225 -6.74 11.37 -8.71
N PRO A 226 -7.93 11.57 -9.31
CA PRO A 226 -8.73 12.76 -9.06
C PRO A 226 -9.39 12.72 -7.68
N THR A 227 -9.83 13.88 -7.20
CA THR A 227 -10.77 13.96 -6.08
C THR A 227 -12.10 13.31 -6.46
N ALA A 228 -12.76 12.63 -5.53
CA ALA A 228 -14.07 12.02 -5.77
C ALA A 228 -15.09 13.02 -6.33
N HIS A 229 -16.04 12.50 -7.11
CA HIS A 229 -17.13 13.28 -7.72
C HIS A 229 -16.70 14.31 -8.78
N THR A 230 -15.49 14.21 -9.30
CA THR A 230 -15.09 15.00 -10.47
C THR A 230 -15.37 14.25 -11.76
N ASP A 231 -15.64 15.00 -12.85
CA ASP A 231 -15.77 14.41 -14.16
C ASP A 231 -14.44 13.74 -14.57
N THR A 232 -14.53 12.50 -15.00
CA THR A 232 -13.37 11.68 -15.32
C THR A 232 -13.03 11.67 -16.81
N ALA A 233 -13.85 12.24 -17.67
CA ALA A 233 -13.66 12.15 -19.11
C ALA A 233 -12.29 12.72 -19.54
N ASP A 234 -11.88 13.83 -18.96
CA ASP A 234 -10.60 14.48 -19.23
C ASP A 234 -9.51 14.16 -18.19
N THR A 235 -9.80 13.31 -17.24
CA THR A 235 -8.93 13.06 -16.09
C THR A 235 -7.71 12.20 -16.42
N PHE A 236 -7.78 11.41 -17.49
CA PHE A 236 -6.79 10.37 -17.77
C PHE A 236 -5.98 10.50 -19.06
N PRO A 237 -5.89 11.67 -19.73
CA PRO A 237 -5.13 11.76 -20.96
C PRO A 237 -3.65 11.49 -20.71
N GLY A 238 -3.08 10.55 -21.47
CA GLY A 238 -1.66 10.20 -21.39
C GLY A 238 -1.24 9.38 -20.17
N MET A 239 -2.21 8.87 -19.39
CA MET A 239 -1.95 7.96 -18.28
C MET A 239 -2.13 6.51 -18.72
N ASP A 240 -1.29 5.61 -18.18
CA ASP A 240 -1.36 4.18 -18.46
C ASP A 240 -2.42 3.51 -17.57
N VAL A 241 -2.53 3.97 -16.32
CA VAL A 241 -3.47 3.46 -15.31
C VAL A 241 -4.52 4.52 -15.01
N ARG A 242 -5.78 4.15 -15.05
CA ARG A 242 -6.88 5.02 -14.64
C ARG A 242 -7.12 4.86 -13.14
N LEU A 243 -6.74 5.85 -12.35
CA LEU A 243 -6.97 5.84 -10.91
C LEU A 243 -8.27 6.57 -10.59
N ILE A 244 -9.11 5.93 -9.80
CA ILE A 244 -10.38 6.47 -9.33
C ILE A 244 -10.49 6.29 -7.82
N GLN A 245 -11.49 6.88 -7.20
CA GLN A 245 -11.75 6.70 -5.78
C GLN A 245 -13.25 6.65 -5.46
N LYS A 246 -13.54 6.13 -4.26
CA LYS A 246 -14.90 6.05 -3.69
C LYS A 246 -15.91 5.40 -4.65
N ASP A 247 -17.04 6.00 -4.83
CA ASP A 247 -18.17 5.54 -5.65
C ASP A 247 -18.09 5.98 -7.13
N MET A 248 -16.95 6.50 -7.56
CA MET A 248 -16.75 6.86 -8.97
C MET A 248 -17.07 5.66 -9.89
N PRO A 249 -17.71 5.91 -11.05
CA PRO A 249 -17.96 4.85 -12.01
C PRO A 249 -16.68 4.18 -12.48
N ILE A 250 -16.73 2.86 -12.69
CA ILE A 250 -15.62 2.14 -13.33
C ILE A 250 -15.66 2.46 -14.83
N PRO A 251 -14.64 3.11 -15.39
CA PRO A 251 -14.54 3.34 -16.83
C PRO A 251 -14.58 2.03 -17.63
N ALA A 252 -15.28 2.04 -18.75
CA ALA A 252 -15.43 0.85 -19.59
C ALA A 252 -14.13 0.46 -20.32
N ALA A 253 -13.22 1.41 -20.52
CA ALA A 253 -11.95 1.21 -21.22
C ALA A 253 -10.77 1.66 -20.36
N GLY A 254 -9.61 1.06 -20.59
CA GLY A 254 -8.39 1.23 -19.82
C GLY A 254 -8.37 0.36 -18.56
N PHE A 255 -7.18 0.09 -18.06
CA PHE A 255 -7.02 -0.57 -16.75
C PHE A 255 -7.30 0.44 -15.64
N VAL A 256 -8.19 0.07 -14.73
CA VAL A 256 -8.72 0.94 -13.69
C VAL A 256 -8.34 0.43 -12.31
N VAL A 257 -7.86 1.31 -11.43
CA VAL A 257 -7.65 0.99 -10.02
C VAL A 257 -8.41 1.99 -9.15
N ASN A 258 -9.35 1.51 -8.36
CA ASN A 258 -9.92 2.33 -7.29
C ASN A 258 -8.95 2.32 -6.11
N VAL A 259 -8.36 3.47 -5.82
CA VAL A 259 -7.34 3.61 -4.78
C VAL A 259 -7.91 3.93 -3.40
N GLU A 260 -9.23 4.14 -3.32
CA GLU A 260 -9.89 4.48 -2.07
C GLU A 260 -11.37 4.03 -2.06
N THR A 261 -11.60 2.73 -1.95
CA THR A 261 -12.95 2.23 -1.74
C THR A 261 -13.32 2.40 -0.27
N LEU A 262 -14.07 3.43 0.08
CA LEU A 262 -14.22 3.82 1.47
C LEU A 262 -15.55 4.41 1.86
N ARG A 263 -16.02 4.00 3.03
CA ARG A 263 -16.89 4.78 3.91
C ARG A 263 -16.03 5.48 4.97
N GLN A 264 -16.31 6.77 5.22
CA GLN A 264 -15.57 7.57 6.21
C GLN A 264 -15.95 7.27 7.66
N ASP A 265 -17.15 6.79 7.87
CA ASP A 265 -17.72 6.50 9.20
C ASP A 265 -16.82 5.62 10.08
N PRO A 266 -16.14 4.56 9.58
CA PRO A 266 -15.28 3.75 10.42
C PRO A 266 -14.08 4.50 11.02
N TYR A 267 -13.62 5.58 10.41
CA TYR A 267 -12.59 6.41 11.01
C TYR A 267 -13.05 7.10 12.29
N GLN A 268 -14.33 7.50 12.30
CA GLN A 268 -14.94 8.15 13.45
C GLN A 268 -15.40 7.13 14.50
N ASN A 269 -15.56 5.87 14.10
CA ASN A 269 -16.07 4.78 14.91
C ASN A 269 -14.97 3.77 15.29
N ASP A 270 -13.80 4.26 15.57
CA ASP A 270 -12.68 3.49 16.13
C ASP A 270 -12.31 2.22 15.33
N GLY A 271 -12.46 2.25 14.02
CA GLY A 271 -12.19 1.12 13.12
C GLY A 271 -13.28 0.05 13.09
N VAL A 272 -14.44 0.32 13.69
CA VAL A 272 -15.59 -0.58 13.64
C VAL A 272 -16.36 -0.33 12.34
N PHE A 273 -16.39 -1.33 11.48
CA PHE A 273 -17.26 -1.36 10.31
C PHE A 273 -18.60 -1.97 10.73
N ASN A 274 -19.59 -1.13 10.97
CA ASN A 274 -20.94 -1.60 11.25
C ASN A 274 -21.55 -2.31 10.03
N LYS A 275 -22.72 -2.90 10.18
CA LYS A 275 -23.40 -3.67 9.12
C LYS A 275 -23.49 -2.90 7.81
N SER A 276 -23.95 -1.65 7.84
CA SER A 276 -24.10 -0.82 6.63
C SER A 276 -22.78 -0.52 5.94
N ALA A 277 -21.71 -0.21 6.71
CA ALA A 277 -20.38 0.02 6.16
C ALA A 277 -19.79 -1.24 5.50
N ARG A 278 -20.02 -2.40 6.10
CA ARG A 278 -19.60 -3.69 5.52
C ARG A 278 -20.34 -4.00 4.24
N GLU A 279 -21.67 -3.88 4.25
CA GLU A 279 -22.51 -4.12 3.07
C GLU A 279 -22.08 -3.22 1.90
N PHE A 280 -21.79 -1.95 2.17
CA PHE A 280 -21.27 -1.03 1.17
C PHE A 280 -19.95 -1.52 0.57
N VAL A 281 -18.96 -1.88 1.40
CA VAL A 281 -17.66 -2.39 0.94
C VAL A 281 -17.82 -3.68 0.14
N LEU A 282 -18.66 -4.61 0.61
CA LEU A 282 -18.85 -5.89 -0.07
C LEU A 282 -19.62 -5.75 -1.39
N ALA A 283 -20.52 -4.78 -1.49
CA ALA A 283 -21.14 -4.42 -2.77
C ALA A 283 -20.12 -3.88 -3.78
N ASP A 284 -19.18 -3.05 -3.31
CA ASP A 284 -18.04 -2.63 -4.14
C ASP A 284 -17.19 -3.82 -4.57
N CYS A 285 -16.85 -4.71 -3.66
CA CYS A 285 -16.11 -5.93 -3.99
C CYS A 285 -16.78 -6.71 -5.12
N ALA A 286 -18.11 -6.92 -5.05
CA ALA A 286 -18.86 -7.61 -6.08
C ALA A 286 -18.80 -6.88 -7.43
N ARG A 287 -18.90 -5.54 -7.41
CA ARG A 287 -18.77 -4.68 -8.60
C ARG A 287 -17.40 -4.81 -9.27
N TYR A 288 -16.32 -4.76 -8.48
CA TYR A 288 -14.95 -4.92 -8.99
C TYR A 288 -14.66 -6.36 -9.42
N ALA A 289 -15.26 -7.36 -8.79
CA ALA A 289 -15.14 -8.75 -9.23
C ALA A 289 -15.70 -8.96 -10.63
N ALA A 290 -16.82 -8.29 -10.94
CA ALA A 290 -17.49 -8.38 -12.24
C ALA A 290 -16.77 -7.58 -13.35
N ALA A 291 -15.88 -6.64 -13.03
CA ALA A 291 -15.17 -5.79 -13.98
C ALA A 291 -13.75 -6.33 -14.28
N PRO A 292 -13.52 -6.96 -15.45
CA PRO A 292 -12.24 -7.62 -15.74
C PRO A 292 -11.06 -6.65 -15.88
N ASN A 293 -11.34 -5.39 -16.21
CA ASN A 293 -10.36 -4.31 -16.36
C ASN A 293 -10.14 -3.48 -15.11
N ALA A 294 -10.68 -3.88 -13.96
CA ALA A 294 -10.62 -3.07 -12.76
C ALA A 294 -10.01 -3.81 -11.57
N ALA A 295 -9.33 -3.06 -10.73
CA ALA A 295 -8.79 -3.47 -9.44
C ALA A 295 -9.25 -2.51 -8.35
N MET A 296 -9.10 -2.90 -7.09
CA MET A 296 -9.41 -2.02 -5.96
C MET A 296 -8.35 -2.13 -4.85
N LEU A 297 -8.09 -1.01 -4.22
CA LEU A 297 -7.40 -0.92 -2.94
C LEU A 297 -8.42 -0.58 -1.86
N PHE A 298 -8.68 -1.53 -0.98
CA PHE A 298 -9.53 -1.26 0.17
C PHE A 298 -8.82 -0.31 1.13
N HIS A 299 -9.51 0.74 1.53
CA HIS A 299 -8.96 1.79 2.37
C HIS A 299 -9.63 1.79 3.74
N ALA A 300 -8.85 1.68 4.78
CA ALA A 300 -9.28 1.88 6.15
C ALA A 300 -8.15 2.50 6.98
N GLY A 301 -8.48 3.40 7.90
CA GLY A 301 -7.49 4.17 8.66
C GLY A 301 -6.43 3.32 9.31
N PHE A 302 -6.83 2.28 10.01
CA PHE A 302 -5.89 1.48 10.78
C PHE A 302 -5.01 0.52 9.96
N ILE A 303 -5.31 0.22 8.72
CA ILE A 303 -4.39 -0.50 7.83
C ILE A 303 -3.35 0.40 7.17
N GLN A 304 -3.44 1.70 7.38
CA GLN A 304 -2.49 2.65 6.81
C GLN A 304 -1.11 2.60 7.47
N GLY A 305 -0.95 1.93 8.58
CA GLY A 305 0.34 1.71 9.24
C GLY A 305 0.61 2.56 10.46
N ILE A 306 -0.17 3.59 10.72
CA ILE A 306 -0.08 4.38 11.95
C ILE A 306 -1.32 4.21 12.79
N THR A 307 -1.14 4.30 14.10
CA THR A 307 -2.24 4.32 15.04
C THR A 307 -2.90 5.67 14.95
N GLY A 308 -4.17 5.68 14.69
CA GLY A 308 -4.94 6.90 14.66
C GLY A 308 -5.14 7.54 16.02
N ALA A 309 -5.77 8.69 16.01
CA ALA A 309 -6.15 9.42 17.23
C ALA A 309 -6.97 8.57 18.19
N SER A 310 -7.65 7.57 17.71
CA SER A 310 -8.33 6.59 18.56
C SER A 310 -7.37 5.64 19.28
N GLY A 311 -6.12 5.65 18.96
CA GLY A 311 -5.09 4.81 19.61
C GLY A 311 -5.28 3.32 19.48
N SER A 312 -6.24 2.95 18.67
CA SER A 312 -6.94 1.76 19.00
C SER A 312 -6.66 0.57 18.19
N ALA A 313 -5.98 0.68 17.15
CA ALA A 313 -5.83 -0.51 16.39
C ALA A 313 -4.50 -0.59 15.73
N PRO A 314 -3.46 -0.60 16.49
CA PRO A 314 -2.16 -0.72 15.91
C PRO A 314 -2.02 -1.92 15.04
N HIS A 315 -3.02 -2.58 14.93
CA HIS A 315 -2.89 -3.74 14.63
C HIS A 315 -3.68 -4.46 14.02
N ALA A 316 -4.38 -4.26 14.13
CA ALA A 316 -5.00 -5.24 13.50
C ALA A 316 -4.10 -6.01 12.61
N GLU A 317 -2.99 -6.35 13.04
CA GLU A 317 -2.26 -7.15 12.21
C GLU A 317 -3.03 -7.41 10.97
N MET A 318 -3.45 -6.22 10.44
CA MET A 318 -3.85 -6.13 9.17
C MET A 318 -4.88 -7.11 8.72
N GLY A 319 -5.80 -7.39 9.19
CA GLY A 319 -6.95 -8.19 8.83
C GLY A 319 -7.97 -7.98 9.90
N GLY A 320 -7.56 -7.33 10.99
CA GLY A 320 -8.45 -7.06 12.09
C GLY A 320 -8.73 -8.27 12.96
N TYR A 321 -9.65 -8.08 13.88
CA TYR A 321 -9.80 -9.01 14.98
C TYR A 321 -10.91 -10.01 14.75
N GLY A 322 -12.01 -9.61 14.29
CA GLY A 322 -13.14 -10.49 14.12
C GLY A 322 -14.00 -10.11 12.92
N THR A 323 -15.06 -10.87 12.74
CA THR A 323 -16.04 -10.72 11.65
C THR A 323 -17.37 -10.20 12.13
N GLY A 324 -17.56 -10.12 13.44
CA GLY A 324 -18.79 -9.62 14.04
C GLY A 324 -19.05 -8.13 13.74
N PRO A 325 -20.31 -7.67 13.80
CA PRO A 325 -20.68 -6.32 13.40
C PRO A 325 -20.09 -5.22 14.29
N ASN A 326 -19.57 -5.58 15.44
CA ASN A 326 -18.93 -4.66 16.39
C ASN A 326 -17.41 -4.88 16.49
N ASP A 327 -16.86 -5.79 15.70
CA ASP A 327 -15.45 -6.08 15.74
C ASP A 327 -14.68 -5.04 14.95
N ARG A 328 -13.57 -4.61 15.51
CA ARG A 328 -12.65 -3.71 14.80
C ARG A 328 -11.93 -4.46 13.71
N GLY A 329 -11.63 -3.75 12.64
CA GLY A 329 -10.75 -4.26 11.61
C GLY A 329 -11.45 -4.58 10.30
N VAL A 330 -10.68 -5.14 9.40
CA VAL A 330 -11.06 -5.40 8.01
C VAL A 330 -11.13 -6.89 7.69
N ARG A 331 -11.20 -7.74 8.72
CA ARG A 331 -11.24 -9.20 8.54
C ARG A 331 -12.34 -9.66 7.61
N PHE A 332 -13.51 -9.03 7.67
CA PHE A 332 -14.63 -9.31 6.78
C PHE A 332 -14.29 -9.13 5.29
N TYR A 333 -13.44 -8.16 4.96
CA TYR A 333 -12.94 -7.96 3.59
C TYR A 333 -11.97 -9.06 3.18
N TYR A 334 -11.01 -9.41 4.05
CA TYR A 334 -10.07 -10.50 3.80
C TYR A 334 -10.81 -11.82 3.53
N GLU A 335 -11.78 -12.15 4.36
CA GLU A 335 -12.56 -13.38 4.21
C GLU A 335 -13.41 -13.37 2.95
N TRP A 336 -14.02 -12.22 2.63
CA TRP A 336 -14.79 -12.11 1.40
C TRP A 336 -13.91 -12.35 0.16
N VAL A 337 -12.72 -11.76 0.08
CA VAL A 337 -11.80 -11.97 -1.04
C VAL A 337 -11.39 -13.44 -1.11
N ARG A 338 -10.98 -14.03 0.02
CA ARG A 338 -10.65 -15.45 0.06
C ARG A 338 -11.79 -16.33 -0.46
N ASP A 339 -13.01 -16.07 -0.03
CA ASP A 339 -14.15 -16.95 -0.25
C ASP A 339 -14.75 -16.78 -1.66
N HIS A 340 -14.58 -15.63 -2.30
CA HIS A 340 -15.13 -15.33 -3.63
C HIS A 340 -14.10 -15.31 -4.74
N VAL A 341 -12.83 -15.04 -4.42
CA VAL A 341 -11.74 -14.94 -5.39
C VAL A 341 -10.76 -16.09 -5.22
N GLY A 342 -10.49 -16.50 -4.00
CA GLY A 342 -9.53 -17.52 -3.63
C GLY A 342 -8.24 -16.95 -3.04
N ARG A 343 -7.41 -17.81 -2.45
CA ARG A 343 -6.09 -17.43 -1.97
C ARG A 343 -5.18 -17.09 -3.16
N TRP A 344 -4.21 -16.22 -2.93
CA TRP A 344 -3.23 -15.90 -3.94
C TRP A 344 -2.03 -16.87 -3.90
N GLU A 345 -1.80 -17.54 -5.02
CA GLU A 345 -0.56 -18.28 -5.29
C GLU A 345 -0.10 -17.90 -6.70
N TYR A 346 0.91 -17.06 -6.78
CA TYR A 346 1.38 -16.57 -8.07
C TYR A 346 1.58 -17.72 -9.07
N PRO A 347 1.07 -17.62 -10.30
CA PRO A 347 0.45 -16.43 -10.90
C PRO A 347 -1.10 -16.40 -10.84
N HIS A 348 -1.75 -17.24 -10.06
CA HIS A 348 -3.20 -17.37 -10.08
C HIS A 348 -3.82 -17.36 -8.69
N HIS A 349 -5.08 -16.91 -8.62
CA HIS A 349 -5.91 -17.17 -7.45
C HIS A 349 -6.30 -18.65 -7.42
N VAL A 350 -6.19 -19.25 -6.25
CA VAL A 350 -6.59 -20.64 -6.03
C VAL A 350 -7.93 -20.64 -5.32
N PRO A 351 -9.02 -21.12 -5.96
CA PRO A 351 -10.33 -21.15 -5.34
C PRO A 351 -10.30 -21.87 -3.98
N VAL A 352 -10.93 -21.27 -2.98
CA VAL A 352 -11.13 -21.92 -1.70
C VAL A 352 -12.30 -22.87 -1.83
N ASN A 353 -12.08 -24.17 -1.60
CA ASN A 353 -13.16 -25.13 -1.53
C ASN A 353 -13.98 -24.90 -0.26
N ILE A 354 -14.96 -24.04 -0.34
CA ILE A 354 -15.93 -23.85 0.72
C ILE A 354 -16.84 -25.09 0.68
N LYS A 355 -16.68 -26.00 1.63
CA LYS A 355 -17.75 -26.97 1.87
C LYS A 355 -18.98 -26.16 2.21
N PRO A 356 -20.11 -26.32 1.47
CA PRO A 356 -21.33 -25.65 1.84
C PRO A 356 -21.61 -25.99 3.30
N ASN A 357 -21.66 -24.95 4.13
CA ASN A 357 -21.98 -25.11 5.55
C ASN A 357 -23.23 -25.96 5.66
N ALA A 358 -23.11 -27.11 6.32
CA ALA A 358 -24.27 -27.82 6.82
C ALA A 358 -25.09 -26.78 7.58
N LYS A 359 -26.33 -26.55 7.14
CA LYS A 359 -27.27 -25.65 7.82
C LYS A 359 -27.29 -25.98 9.31
N PRO A 360 -27.39 -24.93 10.16
CA PRO A 360 -27.54 -25.13 11.60
C PRO A 360 -28.74 -25.95 11.95
#